data_a86bf99f065208ba3bbad4db2dd7633f
#
_entry.id   a86bf99f065208ba3bbad4db2dd7633f
#
_cell.length_a   1.000
_cell.length_b   1.000
_cell.length_c   1.000
_cell.angle_alpha   90.00
_cell.angle_beta   90.00
_cell.angle_gamma   90.00
#
_symmetry.space_group_name_H-M   'P 1'
#
loop_
_entity.id
_entity.type
_entity.pdbx_description
1 polymer ?
#
loop_
_entity_poly.entity_id
_entity_poly.type
_entity_poly.pdbx_seq_one_letter_code
_entity_poly.pdbx_strand_id
1 'polypeptide(L)'
;MKLSGHFSLAELTKSQTATRKGIDNKPTLDHIENLTELCTQVLEPTRRNFGKPMVISSGYRSEELCEAIGSSKNSQHAKGEAADFEMFGVDNKELAKYIKNNLVFDQLILEFYNPDDPSSGWVHCSYSCLLYTSPSPRD
;
A
#
# COMPACT_ATOMS: atom_id res chain seq x y z
N MET A 1 1.60 -2.90 -17.27
CA MET A 1 0.17 -2.58 -17.01
C MET A 1 0.07 -1.46 -15.99
N LYS A 2 -0.66 -0.43 -16.31
CA LYS A 2 -0.93 0.65 -15.36
C LYS A 2 -2.18 0.35 -14.55
N LEU A 3 -2.13 0.63 -13.26
CA LEU A 3 -3.28 0.49 -12.36
C LEU A 3 -4.00 1.83 -12.18
N SER A 4 -3.27 2.93 -12.30
CA SER A 4 -3.80 4.30 -12.28
C SER A 4 -2.81 5.22 -12.98
N GLY A 5 -3.05 6.53 -12.96
CA GLY A 5 -2.23 7.47 -13.72
C GLY A 5 -0.75 7.44 -13.41
N HIS A 6 -0.40 7.23 -12.15
CA HIS A 6 1.00 7.26 -11.69
C HIS A 6 1.51 5.93 -11.14
N PHE A 7 0.71 4.88 -11.16
CA PHE A 7 1.10 3.59 -10.55
C PHE A 7 0.93 2.43 -11.51
N SER A 8 1.95 1.56 -11.52
CA SER A 8 1.96 0.38 -12.38
C SER A 8 1.86 -0.90 -11.55
N LEU A 9 1.45 -1.99 -12.19
CA LEU A 9 1.40 -3.30 -11.54
C LEU A 9 2.81 -3.70 -11.08
N ALA A 10 3.84 -3.40 -11.87
CA ALA A 10 5.22 -3.73 -11.52
C ALA A 10 5.63 -3.09 -10.20
N GLU A 11 5.28 -1.82 -9.98
CA GLU A 11 5.59 -1.13 -8.72
C GLU A 11 4.91 -1.79 -7.53
N LEU A 12 3.67 -2.23 -7.71
CA LEU A 12 2.86 -2.78 -6.62
C LEU A 12 3.14 -4.24 -6.33
N THR A 13 3.96 -4.90 -7.15
CA THR A 13 4.30 -6.32 -6.97
C THR A 13 5.80 -6.55 -6.82
N LYS A 14 6.59 -5.49 -6.87
CA LYS A 14 8.04 -5.59 -6.76
C LYS A 14 8.44 -6.04 -5.36
N SER A 15 9.35 -7.02 -5.29
CA SER A 15 9.92 -7.49 -4.04
C SER A 15 11.33 -8.02 -4.25
N GLN A 16 12.30 -7.38 -3.63
CA GLN A 16 13.69 -7.84 -3.67
C GLN A 16 13.84 -9.18 -2.94
N THR A 17 13.09 -9.37 -1.87
CA THR A 17 13.12 -10.62 -1.11
C THR A 17 12.60 -11.78 -1.94
N ALA A 18 11.50 -11.57 -2.66
CA ALA A 18 10.95 -12.61 -3.54
C ALA A 18 11.97 -12.99 -4.61
N THR A 19 12.63 -11.99 -5.21
CA THR A 19 13.65 -12.23 -6.24
C THR A 19 14.82 -13.02 -5.69
N ARG A 20 15.34 -12.62 -4.52
CA ARG A 20 16.49 -13.31 -3.91
C ARG A 20 16.17 -14.75 -3.50
N LYS A 21 14.98 -15.00 -3.04
CA LYS A 21 14.57 -16.33 -2.56
C LYS A 21 13.93 -17.19 -3.64
N GLY A 22 13.78 -16.66 -4.86
CA GLY A 22 13.14 -17.39 -5.94
C GLY A 22 11.66 -17.65 -5.71
N ILE A 23 10.99 -16.76 -4.97
CA ILE A 23 9.58 -16.89 -4.66
C ILE A 23 8.76 -16.19 -5.74
N ASP A 24 7.72 -16.87 -6.25
CA ASP A 24 6.81 -16.27 -7.20
C ASP A 24 5.90 -15.28 -6.46
N ASN A 25 5.91 -14.03 -6.91
CA ASN A 25 5.08 -12.98 -6.33
C ASN A 25 4.05 -12.46 -7.34
N LYS A 26 3.54 -13.35 -8.19
CA LYS A 26 2.60 -12.98 -9.23
C LYS A 26 1.17 -12.91 -8.67
N PRO A 27 0.48 -11.77 -8.81
CA PRO A 27 -0.89 -11.63 -8.31
C PRO A 27 -1.91 -12.32 -9.22
N THR A 28 -3.03 -12.72 -8.63
CA THR A 28 -4.18 -13.20 -9.38
C THR A 28 -4.96 -12.00 -9.93
N LEU A 29 -5.97 -12.26 -10.75
CA LEU A 29 -6.84 -11.19 -11.27
C LEU A 29 -7.56 -10.46 -10.13
N ASP A 30 -8.02 -11.20 -9.13
CA ASP A 30 -8.67 -10.57 -7.96
C ASP A 30 -7.71 -9.65 -7.22
N HIS A 31 -6.46 -10.06 -7.06
CA HIS A 31 -5.44 -9.23 -6.43
C HIS A 31 -5.18 -7.97 -7.25
N ILE A 32 -5.16 -8.09 -8.57
CA ILE A 32 -4.95 -6.93 -9.45
C ILE A 32 -6.11 -5.95 -9.33
N GLU A 33 -7.34 -6.44 -9.24
CA GLU A 33 -8.50 -5.57 -9.03
C GLU A 33 -8.40 -4.83 -7.71
N ASN A 34 -8.00 -5.52 -6.64
CA ASN A 34 -7.83 -4.91 -5.33
C ASN A 34 -6.73 -3.85 -5.35
N LEU A 35 -5.60 -4.15 -6.00
CA LEU A 35 -4.52 -3.19 -6.15
C LEU A 35 -4.96 -1.96 -6.94
N THR A 36 -5.78 -2.15 -7.96
CA THR A 36 -6.32 -1.04 -8.76
C THR A 36 -7.18 -0.13 -7.89
N GLU A 37 -8.02 -0.72 -7.04
CA GLU A 37 -8.85 0.07 -6.12
C GLU A 37 -8.00 0.81 -5.09
N LEU A 38 -6.98 0.16 -4.54
CA LEU A 38 -6.05 0.81 -3.61
C LEU A 38 -5.37 2.01 -4.28
N CYS A 39 -4.91 1.84 -5.51
CA CYS A 39 -4.26 2.92 -6.25
C CYS A 39 -5.25 4.06 -6.52
N THR A 40 -6.44 3.75 -6.99
CA THR A 40 -7.43 4.75 -7.38
C THR A 40 -7.97 5.52 -6.18
N GLN A 41 -8.23 4.83 -5.09
CA GLN A 41 -8.90 5.42 -3.93
C GLN A 41 -7.93 6.04 -2.91
N VAL A 42 -6.70 5.57 -2.85
CA VAL A 42 -5.74 6.02 -1.84
C VAL A 42 -4.48 6.60 -2.44
N LEU A 43 -3.73 5.80 -3.20
CA LEU A 43 -2.38 6.18 -3.62
C LEU A 43 -2.40 7.33 -4.63
N GLU A 44 -3.27 7.27 -5.62
CA GLU A 44 -3.32 8.30 -6.66
C GLU A 44 -3.74 9.67 -6.12
N PRO A 45 -4.82 9.77 -5.30
CA PRO A 45 -5.19 11.05 -4.71
C PRO A 45 -4.08 11.65 -3.87
N THR A 46 -3.37 10.81 -3.10
CA THR A 46 -2.26 11.25 -2.26
C THR A 46 -1.11 11.77 -3.13
N ARG A 47 -0.76 11.01 -4.16
CA ARG A 47 0.30 11.38 -5.11
C ARG A 47 0.00 12.74 -5.74
N ARG A 48 -1.24 12.96 -6.14
CA ARG A 48 -1.65 14.21 -6.78
C ARG A 48 -1.66 15.37 -5.81
N ASN A 49 -2.06 15.14 -4.57
CA ASN A 49 -2.12 16.20 -3.56
C ASN A 49 -0.74 16.80 -3.29
N PHE A 50 0.28 15.96 -3.15
CA PHE A 50 1.63 16.42 -2.84
C PHE A 50 2.45 16.76 -4.07
N GLY A 51 2.06 16.28 -5.25
CA GLY A 51 2.74 16.58 -6.52
C GLY A 51 4.16 16.01 -6.61
N LYS A 52 4.48 14.96 -5.85
CA LYS A 52 5.81 14.36 -5.81
C LYS A 52 5.72 12.86 -6.01
N PRO A 53 6.79 12.23 -6.53
CA PRO A 53 6.80 10.78 -6.71
C PRO A 53 6.62 10.05 -5.38
N MET A 54 5.82 8.98 -5.41
CA MET A 54 5.63 8.10 -4.27
C MET A 54 6.44 6.84 -4.49
N VAL A 55 7.18 6.42 -3.47
CA VAL A 55 7.97 5.19 -3.50
C VAL A 55 7.20 4.10 -2.77
N ILE A 56 6.87 3.03 -3.47
CA ILE A 56 6.20 1.88 -2.88
C ILE A 56 7.28 0.90 -2.43
N SER A 57 7.43 0.73 -1.12
CA SER A 57 8.41 -0.20 -0.59
C SER A 57 7.86 -1.62 -0.51
N SER A 58 6.56 -1.77 -0.35
CA SER A 58 5.89 -3.08 -0.36
C SER A 58 4.44 -2.90 -0.76
N GLY A 59 4.01 -3.65 -1.77
CA GLY A 59 2.61 -3.69 -2.18
C GLY A 59 2.08 -5.10 -1.99
N TYR A 60 1.73 -5.77 -3.08
CA TYR A 60 1.29 -7.16 -3.02
C TYR A 60 2.42 -8.08 -2.57
N ARG A 61 2.10 -8.98 -1.66
CA ARG A 61 2.99 -10.05 -1.22
C ARG A 61 2.22 -11.36 -1.26
N SER A 62 2.67 -12.32 -2.08
CA SER A 62 2.04 -13.63 -2.14
C SER A 62 2.05 -14.29 -0.75
N GLU A 63 1.18 -15.26 -0.53
CA GLU A 63 1.13 -15.98 0.74
C GLU A 63 2.49 -16.62 1.05
N GLU A 64 3.12 -17.20 0.05
CA GLU A 64 4.45 -17.79 0.22
C GLU A 64 5.47 -16.75 0.65
N LEU A 65 5.45 -15.56 0.06
CA LEU A 65 6.37 -14.49 0.43
C LEU A 65 6.09 -14.01 1.86
N CYS A 66 4.82 -13.87 2.23
CA CYS A 66 4.45 -13.49 3.59
C CYS A 66 5.01 -14.47 4.61
N GLU A 67 4.88 -15.77 4.37
CA GLU A 67 5.43 -16.78 5.25
C GLU A 67 6.95 -16.70 5.33
N ALA A 68 7.61 -16.47 4.20
CA ALA A 68 9.08 -16.39 4.13
C ALA A 68 9.65 -15.24 4.93
N ILE A 69 8.93 -14.15 5.07
CA ILE A 69 9.38 -12.97 5.83
C ILE A 69 8.82 -12.92 7.24
N GLY A 70 8.12 -13.98 7.68
CA GLY A 70 7.55 -14.04 9.03
C GLY A 70 6.27 -13.23 9.20
N SER A 71 5.60 -12.88 8.11
CA SER A 71 4.33 -12.16 8.14
C SER A 71 3.18 -13.14 7.98
N SER A 72 1.97 -12.69 8.35
CA SER A 72 0.78 -13.52 8.19
C SER A 72 0.38 -13.66 6.73
N LYS A 73 0.04 -14.88 6.31
CA LYS A 73 -0.52 -15.09 4.97
C LYS A 73 -1.93 -14.56 4.84
N ASN A 74 -2.54 -14.14 5.95
CA ASN A 74 -3.85 -13.50 5.95
C ASN A 74 -3.75 -11.97 5.92
N SER A 75 -2.54 -11.42 5.77
CA SER A 75 -2.29 -10.00 5.65
C SER A 75 -3.04 -9.41 4.46
N GLN A 76 -3.47 -8.16 4.58
CA GLN A 76 -4.06 -7.45 3.44
C GLN A 76 -3.06 -7.28 2.29
N HIS A 77 -1.74 -7.30 2.56
CA HIS A 77 -0.74 -7.35 1.50
C HIS A 77 -0.91 -8.58 0.61
N ALA A 78 -1.30 -9.71 1.18
CA ALA A 78 -1.51 -10.95 0.42
C ALA A 78 -2.79 -10.93 -0.41
N LYS A 79 -3.66 -9.96 -0.17
CA LYS A 79 -4.91 -9.79 -0.91
C LYS A 79 -4.82 -8.68 -1.94
N GLY A 80 -3.71 -7.96 -2.01
CA GLY A 80 -3.57 -6.80 -2.88
C GLY A 80 -4.30 -5.57 -2.33
N GLU A 81 -4.52 -5.52 -1.03
CA GLU A 81 -5.30 -4.46 -0.39
C GLU A 81 -4.47 -3.49 0.43
N ALA A 82 -3.15 -3.65 0.46
CA ALA A 82 -2.29 -2.82 1.29
C ALA A 82 -1.00 -2.43 0.57
N ALA A 83 -0.46 -1.29 0.96
CA ALA A 83 0.85 -0.84 0.50
C ALA A 83 1.56 -0.10 1.61
N ASP A 84 2.90 -0.22 1.60
CA ASP A 84 3.80 0.57 2.43
C ASP A 84 4.51 1.54 1.52
N PHE A 85 4.55 2.82 1.88
CA PHE A 85 5.07 3.84 0.97
C PHE A 85 5.59 5.06 1.68
N GLU A 86 6.37 5.84 0.93
CA GLU A 86 6.91 7.14 1.34
C GLU A 86 6.90 8.08 0.15
N MET A 87 7.00 9.37 0.43
CA MET A 87 7.19 10.37 -0.62
C MET A 87 8.42 11.19 -0.30
N PHE A 88 9.37 11.22 -1.23
CA PHE A 88 10.62 11.94 -1.05
C PHE A 88 10.36 13.43 -0.80
N GLY A 89 10.91 13.95 0.27
CA GLY A 89 10.73 15.36 0.62
C GLY A 89 9.41 15.68 1.32
N VAL A 90 8.64 14.67 1.70
CA VAL A 90 7.39 14.84 2.45
C VAL A 90 7.54 14.14 3.79
N ASP A 91 7.19 14.85 4.87
CA ASP A 91 7.17 14.28 6.21
C ASP A 91 6.14 13.14 6.23
N ASN A 92 6.55 11.95 6.67
CA ASN A 92 5.66 10.79 6.72
C ASN A 92 4.45 11.02 7.61
N LYS A 93 4.58 11.86 8.64
CA LYS A 93 3.46 12.24 9.49
C LYS A 93 2.43 13.07 8.71
N GLU A 94 2.90 14.00 7.87
CA GLU A 94 2.01 14.81 7.04
C GLU A 94 1.33 13.97 5.96
N LEU A 95 2.04 12.99 5.43
CA LEU A 95 1.50 12.03 4.47
C LEU A 95 0.36 11.24 5.10
N ALA A 96 0.57 10.71 6.30
CA ALA A 96 -0.45 9.96 7.03
C ALA A 96 -1.65 10.85 7.40
N LYS A 97 -1.39 12.10 7.81
CA LYS A 97 -2.46 13.05 8.15
C LYS A 97 -3.37 13.37 6.96
N TYR A 98 -2.78 13.54 5.78
CA TYR A 98 -3.58 13.80 4.60
C TYR A 98 -4.55 12.65 4.34
N ILE A 99 -4.06 11.42 4.41
CA ILE A 99 -4.89 10.24 4.17
C ILE A 99 -5.98 10.14 5.23
N LYS A 100 -5.61 10.32 6.50
CA LYS A 100 -6.56 10.26 7.61
C LYS A 100 -7.71 11.25 7.44
N ASN A 101 -7.42 12.45 6.99
CA ASN A 101 -8.39 13.54 6.96
C ASN A 101 -9.19 13.61 5.65
N ASN A 102 -8.73 12.98 4.58
CA ASN A 102 -9.31 13.20 3.25
C ASN A 102 -9.75 11.94 2.53
N LEU A 103 -9.29 10.76 2.93
CA LEU A 103 -9.52 9.54 2.17
C LEU A 103 -10.18 8.47 3.03
N VAL A 104 -10.76 7.49 2.34
CA VAL A 104 -11.37 6.31 2.98
C VAL A 104 -10.34 5.18 2.96
N PHE A 105 -10.19 4.50 4.07
CA PHE A 105 -9.20 3.42 4.20
C PHE A 105 -9.67 2.44 5.29
N ASP A 106 -9.07 1.24 5.30
CA ASP A 106 -9.32 0.26 6.35
C ASP A 106 -8.40 0.47 7.52
N GLN A 107 -7.10 0.54 7.23
CA GLN A 107 -6.06 0.68 8.24
C GLN A 107 -5.03 1.67 7.76
N LEU A 108 -4.58 2.52 8.67
CA LEU A 108 -3.54 3.52 8.39
C LEU A 108 -2.57 3.50 9.56
N ILE A 109 -1.31 3.22 9.29
CA ILE A 109 -0.28 3.12 10.31
C ILE A 109 0.94 3.93 9.91
N LEU A 110 1.41 4.77 10.82
CA LEU A 110 2.68 5.47 10.67
C LEU A 110 3.74 4.61 11.36
N GLU A 111 4.49 3.83 10.55
CA GLU A 111 5.41 2.80 11.03
C GLU A 111 6.78 3.38 11.34
N PHE A 112 7.30 3.07 12.52
CA PHE A 112 8.68 3.40 12.93
C PHE A 112 9.05 4.88 12.74
N TYR A 113 8.09 5.76 12.94
CA TYR A 113 8.29 7.19 12.77
C TYR A 113 8.99 7.79 14.00
N ASN A 114 10.02 8.61 13.75
CA ASN A 114 10.71 9.38 14.78
C ASN A 114 10.43 10.87 14.52
N PRO A 115 9.79 11.59 15.45
CA PRO A 115 9.49 13.02 15.24
C PRO A 115 10.72 13.89 14.98
N ASP A 116 11.90 13.45 15.41
CA ASP A 116 13.15 14.18 15.18
C ASP A 116 13.70 13.93 13.77
N ASP A 117 13.13 12.98 13.02
CA ASP A 117 13.52 12.67 11.65
C ASP A 117 12.27 12.46 10.80
N PRO A 118 11.78 13.51 10.11
CA PRO A 118 10.55 13.42 9.32
C PRO A 118 10.58 12.37 8.20
N SER A 119 11.78 11.96 7.77
CA SER A 119 11.91 10.94 6.73
C SER A 119 12.01 9.52 7.30
N SER A 120 11.93 9.36 8.62
CA SER A 120 12.03 8.04 9.24
C SER A 120 10.74 7.25 9.05
N GLY A 121 10.87 5.91 9.03
CA GLY A 121 9.73 5.01 8.92
C GLY A 121 9.04 5.09 7.56
N TRP A 122 7.78 4.72 7.55
CA TRP A 122 6.96 4.74 6.34
C TRP A 122 5.48 4.74 6.73
N VAL A 123 4.62 4.89 5.72
CA VAL A 123 3.16 4.84 5.91
C VAL A 123 2.64 3.52 5.36
N HIS A 124 1.86 2.82 6.18
CA HIS A 124 1.11 1.64 5.76
C HIS A 124 -0.35 2.04 5.62
N CYS A 125 -0.96 1.73 4.50
CA CYS A 125 -2.38 1.98 4.30
C CYS A 125 -3.03 0.82 3.58
N SER A 126 -4.23 0.45 4.01
CA SER A 126 -5.01 -0.59 3.36
C SER A 126 -6.40 -0.09 3.00
N TYR A 127 -6.96 -0.71 1.97
CA TYR A 127 -8.29 -0.39 1.47
C TYR A 127 -8.92 -1.66 0.92
N SER A 128 -10.12 -1.97 1.39
CA SER A 128 -10.90 -3.08 0.86
C SER A 128 -12.19 -2.56 0.26
N CYS A 129 -12.36 -2.76 -1.03
CA CYS A 129 -13.56 -2.33 -1.74
C CYS A 129 -14.82 -2.96 -1.14
N LEU A 130 -14.72 -4.20 -0.67
CA LEU A 130 -15.87 -4.91 -0.11
C LEU A 130 -16.45 -4.22 1.12
N LEU A 131 -15.61 -3.55 1.92
CA LEU A 131 -16.08 -2.87 3.12
C LEU A 131 -17.01 -1.70 2.80
N TYR A 132 -16.85 -1.11 1.61
CA TYR A 132 -17.60 0.07 1.22
C TYR A 132 -18.76 -0.21 0.28
N THR A 133 -18.86 -1.44 -0.22
CA THR A 133 -20.00 -1.88 -1.01
C THR A 133 -21.05 -2.58 -0.14
N SER A 134 -20.67 -2.95 1.06
CA SER A 134 -21.52 -3.58 2.04
C SER A 134 -22.20 -2.53 2.91
N PRO A 135 -23.43 -2.74 3.39
CA PRO A 135 -24.04 -1.86 4.37
C PRO A 135 -23.43 -2.02 5.75
N SER A 136 -22.34 -2.71 5.85
CA SER A 136 -21.67 -2.89 7.12
C SER A 136 -21.20 -1.57 7.70
N PRO A 137 -21.47 -1.30 8.96
CA PRO A 137 -21.01 -0.09 9.59
C PRO A 137 -19.52 -0.13 9.78
N ARG A 138 -18.88 0.82 9.17
CA ARG A 138 -17.48 1.06 9.40
C ARG A 138 -17.29 2.11 10.47
N ASP A 139 -18.30 2.69 10.82
CA ASP A 139 -18.36 3.77 11.78
C ASP A 139 -18.01 3.35 13.20
#